data_6a48a61f149ae8dfb596343a070c11f6
#
_entry.id   6a48a61f149ae8dfb596343a070c11f6
#
_cell.length_a   1.000
_cell.length_b   1.000
_cell.length_c   1.000
_cell.angle_alpha   90.00
_cell.angle_beta   90.00
_cell.angle_gamma   90.00
#
_symmetry.space_group_name_H-M   'P 1'
#
loop_
_entity.id
_entity.type
_entity.pdbx_description
1 polymer ?
#
loop_
_entity_poly.entity_id
_entity_poly.type
_entity_poly.pdbx_seq_one_letter_code
_entity_poly.pdbx_strand_id
1 'polypeptide(L)'
;MKNKKFLPRKTKIDMTHVDKGWGWERWICNGPEYCGKLLFFKKGKRCSWHVHRLKDEVFYLQSGKMIVKYSEKDDLENAKELLLQPGENFHVYRGLRHQMIALEDSELFEFSTQHFDSDSYRIIKGD
;
A
#
# COMPACT_ATOMS: atom_id res chain seq x y z
N MET A 1 33.35 6.86 19.59
CA MET A 1 33.36 6.22 18.28
C MET A 1 31.98 6.27 17.67
N LYS A 2 31.88 6.69 16.42
CA LYS A 2 30.59 6.77 15.75
C LYS A 2 30.19 5.41 15.15
N ASN A 3 28.96 5.03 15.34
CA ASN A 3 28.37 3.87 14.68
C ASN A 3 27.91 4.30 13.27
N LYS A 4 28.38 3.62 12.22
CA LYS A 4 28.10 3.96 10.82
C LYS A 4 26.60 3.93 10.48
N LYS A 5 25.79 3.11 11.18
CA LYS A 5 24.34 3.04 10.94
C LYS A 5 23.59 4.34 11.24
N PHE A 6 24.19 5.25 11.98
CA PHE A 6 23.58 6.54 12.31
C PHE A 6 24.05 7.67 11.37
N LEU A 7 24.89 7.38 10.39
CA LEU A 7 25.32 8.40 9.44
C LEU A 7 24.22 8.65 8.40
N PRO A 8 23.92 9.91 8.11
CA PRO A 8 22.98 10.23 7.03
C PRO A 8 23.52 9.69 5.69
N ARG A 9 22.60 9.31 4.82
CA ARG A 9 22.98 8.86 3.48
C ARG A 9 21.98 9.34 2.44
N LYS A 10 22.45 9.46 1.22
CA LYS A 10 21.67 9.80 0.04
C LYS A 10 22.00 8.79 -1.05
N THR A 11 21.01 7.98 -1.45
CA THR A 11 21.24 6.95 -2.48
C THR A 11 19.94 6.53 -3.13
N LYS A 12 20.03 6.00 -4.36
CA LYS A 12 18.94 5.33 -5.05
C LYS A 12 19.02 3.81 -4.93
N ILE A 13 20.14 3.27 -4.43
CA ILE A 13 20.42 1.83 -4.44
C ILE A 13 19.49 1.06 -3.52
N ASP A 14 19.09 1.67 -2.40
CA ASP A 14 18.28 1.00 -1.38
C ASP A 14 16.78 1.03 -1.67
N MET A 15 16.37 1.68 -2.76
CA MET A 15 14.98 1.67 -3.18
C MET A 15 14.71 0.47 -4.07
N THR A 16 13.53 -0.12 -3.89
CA THR A 16 13.08 -1.27 -4.67
C THR A 16 11.93 -0.86 -5.57
N HIS A 17 11.98 -1.27 -6.84
CA HIS A 17 10.89 -1.09 -7.78
C HIS A 17 10.25 -2.44 -8.08
N VAL A 18 8.91 -2.52 -7.98
CA VAL A 18 8.15 -3.75 -8.22
C VAL A 18 7.05 -3.45 -9.23
N ASP A 19 7.10 -4.08 -10.40
CA ASP A 19 6.02 -3.98 -11.38
C ASP A 19 4.83 -4.84 -10.96
N LYS A 20 3.64 -4.30 -11.16
CA LYS A 20 2.36 -4.97 -10.88
C LYS A 20 1.46 -4.90 -12.10
N GLY A 21 0.52 -5.82 -12.22
CA GLY A 21 -0.47 -5.75 -13.29
C GLY A 21 -1.33 -4.49 -13.25
N TRP A 22 -1.48 -3.88 -12.11
CA TRP A 22 -2.23 -2.64 -11.93
C TRP A 22 -1.39 -1.36 -12.02
N GLY A 23 -0.06 -1.47 -12.12
CA GLY A 23 0.86 -0.33 -12.14
C GLY A 23 2.22 -0.72 -11.57
N TRP A 24 2.66 -0.04 -10.53
CA TRP A 24 3.95 -0.35 -9.91
C TRP A 24 4.02 0.16 -8.47
N GLU A 25 5.00 -0.36 -7.72
CA GLU A 25 5.35 0.08 -6.38
C GLU A 25 6.81 0.53 -6.36
N ARG A 26 7.07 1.63 -5.68
CA ARG A 26 8.42 2.03 -5.32
C ARG A 26 8.55 1.98 -3.81
N TRP A 27 9.38 1.07 -3.34
CA TRP A 27 9.65 0.95 -1.91
C TRP A 27 10.75 1.96 -1.59
N ILE A 28 10.35 3.12 -1.07
CA ILE A 28 11.27 4.21 -0.74
C ILE A 28 12.15 3.80 0.43
N CYS A 29 11.56 3.11 1.40
CA CYS A 29 12.25 2.49 2.52
C CYS A 29 11.40 1.35 3.06
N ASN A 30 12.06 0.32 3.58
CA ASN A 30 11.39 -0.78 4.27
C ASN A 30 12.34 -1.32 5.32
N GLY A 31 12.11 -1.00 6.57
CA GLY A 31 12.96 -1.37 7.68
C GLY A 31 12.17 -1.83 8.90
N PRO A 32 12.89 -2.21 9.98
CA PRO A 32 12.25 -2.78 11.17
C PRO A 32 11.25 -1.84 11.85
N GLU A 33 11.41 -0.54 11.72
CA GLU A 33 10.60 0.43 12.46
C GLU A 33 9.54 1.10 11.61
N TYR A 34 9.80 1.27 10.30
CA TYR A 34 8.85 1.89 9.39
C TYR A 34 9.11 1.50 7.95
N CYS A 35 8.08 1.70 7.12
CA CYS A 35 8.11 1.47 5.69
C CYS A 35 7.39 2.63 4.99
N GLY A 36 7.92 3.06 3.85
CA GLY A 36 7.28 4.06 3.00
C GLY A 36 7.33 3.61 1.55
N LYS A 37 6.17 3.64 0.89
CA LYS A 37 6.07 3.26 -0.53
C LYS A 37 5.29 4.31 -1.31
N LEU A 38 5.64 4.47 -2.57
CA LEU A 38 4.82 5.15 -3.56
C LEU A 38 4.24 4.08 -4.48
N LEU A 39 2.91 4.06 -4.61
CA LEU A 39 2.18 3.12 -5.46
C LEU A 39 1.54 3.91 -6.60
N PHE A 40 1.73 3.44 -7.82
CA PHE A 40 1.04 3.99 -8.99
C PHE A 40 0.03 2.97 -9.50
N PHE A 41 -1.24 3.40 -9.61
CA PHE A 41 -2.32 2.59 -10.16
C PHE A 41 -2.80 3.18 -11.46
N LYS A 42 -2.87 2.37 -12.50
CA LYS A 42 -3.49 2.76 -13.76
C LYS A 42 -5.00 2.81 -13.63
N LYS A 43 -5.62 3.78 -14.29
CA LYS A 43 -7.07 3.90 -14.37
C LYS A 43 -7.73 2.56 -14.73
N GLY A 44 -8.76 2.20 -13.98
CA GLY A 44 -9.53 0.98 -14.17
C GLY A 44 -8.92 -0.28 -13.58
N LYS A 45 -7.73 -0.19 -13.00
CA LYS A 45 -7.03 -1.33 -12.43
C LYS A 45 -7.22 -1.40 -10.91
N ARG A 46 -6.99 -2.59 -10.37
CA ARG A 46 -7.16 -2.87 -8.95
C ARG A 46 -6.11 -3.84 -8.44
N CYS A 47 -5.73 -3.68 -7.19
CA CYS A 47 -4.91 -4.67 -6.50
C CYS A 47 -5.77 -5.83 -6.00
N SER A 48 -5.14 -6.83 -5.40
CA SER A 48 -5.85 -7.97 -4.81
C SER A 48 -6.73 -7.53 -3.63
N TRP A 49 -7.75 -8.31 -3.37
CA TRP A 49 -8.49 -8.29 -2.10
C TRP A 49 -7.68 -9.15 -1.14
N HIS A 50 -7.10 -8.51 -0.11
CA HIS A 50 -6.10 -9.15 0.74
C HIS A 50 -6.12 -8.59 2.15
N VAL A 51 -5.34 -9.23 3.02
CA VAL A 51 -5.20 -8.85 4.42
C VAL A 51 -3.75 -8.97 4.86
N HIS A 52 -3.33 -8.07 5.74
CA HIS A 52 -2.06 -8.16 6.46
C HIS A 52 -2.36 -8.41 7.94
N ARG A 53 -1.60 -9.31 8.55
CA ARG A 53 -1.76 -9.62 9.98
C ARG A 53 -0.74 -8.90 10.84
N LEU A 54 0.43 -8.59 10.28
CA LEU A 54 1.52 -7.92 10.98
C LEU A 54 1.59 -6.44 10.68
N LYS A 55 1.31 -6.06 9.43
CA LYS A 55 1.47 -4.69 8.97
C LYS A 55 0.27 -3.84 9.33
N ASP A 56 0.58 -2.70 9.96
CA ASP A 56 -0.35 -1.60 10.17
C ASP A 56 0.04 -0.50 9.21
N GLU A 57 -0.92 0.04 8.43
CA GLU A 57 -0.60 0.96 7.35
C GLU A 57 -1.62 2.08 7.22
N VAL A 58 -1.13 3.21 6.72
CA VAL A 58 -1.97 4.35 6.34
C VAL A 58 -1.68 4.67 4.89
N PHE A 59 -2.72 4.80 4.09
CA PHE A 59 -2.62 5.26 2.71
C PHE A 59 -2.97 6.74 2.63
N TYR A 60 -2.24 7.46 1.79
CA TYR A 60 -2.51 8.86 1.48
C TYR A 60 -2.57 9.02 -0.04
N LEU A 61 -3.70 9.52 -0.54
CA LEU A 61 -3.85 9.74 -1.98
C LEU A 61 -3.24 11.09 -2.37
N GLN A 62 -2.17 11.02 -3.16
CA GLN A 62 -1.47 12.20 -3.66
C GLN A 62 -2.17 12.79 -4.88
N SER A 63 -2.64 11.95 -5.81
CA SER A 63 -3.31 12.37 -7.03
C SER A 63 -4.21 11.26 -7.55
N GLY A 64 -5.19 11.62 -8.37
CA GLY A 64 -6.12 10.67 -8.95
C GLY A 64 -7.41 10.55 -8.16
N LYS A 65 -8.01 9.36 -8.19
CA LYS A 65 -9.27 9.06 -7.52
C LYS A 65 -9.39 7.56 -7.36
N MET A 66 -9.69 7.08 -6.15
CA MET A 66 -9.73 5.66 -5.87
C MET A 66 -10.96 5.27 -5.07
N ILE A 67 -11.42 4.04 -5.27
CA ILE A 67 -12.36 3.37 -4.38
C ILE A 67 -11.56 2.45 -3.48
N VAL A 68 -11.84 2.49 -2.18
CA VAL A 68 -11.31 1.55 -1.21
C VAL A 68 -12.44 0.64 -0.76
N LYS A 69 -12.28 -0.66 -0.99
CA LYS A 69 -13.16 -1.68 -0.42
C LYS A 69 -12.51 -2.23 0.84
N TYR A 70 -13.29 -2.45 1.88
CA TYR A 70 -12.75 -2.91 3.16
C TYR A 70 -13.78 -3.71 3.96
N SER A 71 -13.30 -4.67 4.74
CA SER A 71 -14.12 -5.50 5.63
C SER A 71 -13.24 -6.20 6.66
N GLU A 72 -13.84 -6.54 7.77
CA GLU A 72 -13.19 -7.43 8.74
C GLU A 72 -13.37 -8.91 8.39
N LYS A 73 -14.12 -9.21 7.33
CA LYS A 73 -14.40 -10.57 6.83
C LYS A 73 -13.86 -10.75 5.43
N ASP A 74 -13.70 -12.01 5.03
CA ASP A 74 -13.14 -12.37 3.72
C ASP A 74 -14.09 -12.09 2.54
N ASP A 75 -15.36 -11.93 2.80
CA ASP A 75 -16.40 -11.78 1.78
C ASP A 75 -16.37 -10.38 1.14
N LEU A 76 -15.83 -10.32 -0.09
CA LEU A 76 -15.76 -9.08 -0.86
C LEU A 76 -17.16 -8.56 -1.24
N GLU A 77 -18.11 -9.44 -1.46
CA GLU A 77 -19.44 -9.06 -1.92
C GLU A 77 -20.15 -8.15 -0.92
N ASN A 78 -19.94 -8.37 0.36
CA ASN A 78 -20.54 -7.57 1.44
C ASN A 78 -19.59 -6.54 2.04
N ALA A 79 -18.45 -6.29 1.39
CA ALA A 79 -17.50 -5.29 1.85
C ALA A 79 -18.10 -3.89 1.72
N LYS A 80 -17.72 -3.02 2.64
CA LYS A 80 -18.00 -1.60 2.54
C LYS A 80 -17.04 -0.95 1.54
N GLU A 81 -17.43 0.19 1.00
CA GLU A 81 -16.55 0.94 0.12
C GLU A 81 -16.66 2.44 0.39
N LEU A 82 -15.60 3.14 0.10
CA LEU A 82 -15.55 4.59 0.16
C LEU A 82 -14.75 5.14 -1.01
N LEU A 83 -15.02 6.40 -1.34
CA LEU A 83 -14.25 7.16 -2.31
C LEU A 83 -13.11 7.85 -1.58
N LEU A 84 -11.88 7.65 -2.09
CA LEU A 84 -10.69 8.33 -1.59
C LEU A 84 -10.28 9.38 -2.62
N GLN A 85 -10.14 10.63 -2.18
CA GLN A 85 -9.77 11.77 -3.00
C GLN A 85 -8.41 12.34 -2.59
N PRO A 86 -7.74 13.10 -3.47
CA PRO A 86 -6.44 13.68 -3.15
C PRO A 86 -6.47 14.48 -1.85
N GLY A 87 -5.44 14.29 -1.03
CA GLY A 87 -5.33 14.92 0.28
C GLY A 87 -5.98 14.14 1.42
N GLU A 88 -6.64 13.03 1.13
CA GLU A 88 -7.29 12.19 2.13
C GLU A 88 -6.44 10.97 2.46
N ASN A 89 -6.57 10.50 3.69
CA ASN A 89 -5.90 9.28 4.12
C ASN A 89 -6.92 8.21 4.55
N PHE A 90 -6.46 6.96 4.54
CA PHE A 90 -7.24 5.82 5.01
C PHE A 90 -6.35 4.89 5.82
N HIS A 91 -6.76 4.59 7.05
CA HIS A 91 -6.04 3.69 7.94
C HIS A 91 -6.48 2.25 7.73
N VAL A 92 -5.55 1.41 7.34
CA VAL A 92 -5.74 -0.04 7.22
C VAL A 92 -5.04 -0.68 8.42
N TYR A 93 -5.82 -0.94 9.47
CA TYR A 93 -5.28 -1.59 10.67
C TYR A 93 -5.05 -3.08 10.43
N ARG A 94 -4.29 -3.71 11.31
CA ARG A 94 -3.98 -5.14 11.22
C ARG A 94 -5.27 -5.96 11.17
N GLY A 95 -5.37 -6.86 10.17
CA GLY A 95 -6.55 -7.70 10.00
C GLY A 95 -7.65 -7.12 9.15
N LEU A 96 -7.60 -5.84 8.77
CA LEU A 96 -8.60 -5.28 7.86
C LEU A 96 -8.33 -5.75 6.43
N ARG A 97 -9.31 -6.45 5.84
CA ARG A 97 -9.27 -6.81 4.42
C ARG A 97 -9.50 -5.56 3.61
N HIS A 98 -8.76 -5.40 2.53
CA HIS A 98 -8.88 -4.20 1.71
C HIS A 98 -8.50 -4.47 0.26
N GLN A 99 -9.04 -3.63 -0.62
CA GLN A 99 -8.73 -3.59 -2.05
C GLN A 99 -8.82 -2.15 -2.53
N MET A 100 -7.83 -1.73 -3.30
CA MET A 100 -7.79 -0.40 -3.91
C MET A 100 -8.14 -0.52 -5.39
N ILE A 101 -9.04 0.34 -5.87
CA ILE A 101 -9.48 0.38 -7.27
C ILE A 101 -9.28 1.80 -7.78
N ALA A 102 -8.52 1.96 -8.87
CA ALA A 102 -8.27 3.27 -9.45
C ALA A 102 -9.38 3.67 -10.42
N LEU A 103 -10.03 4.79 -10.16
CA LEU A 103 -10.99 5.41 -11.09
C LEU A 103 -10.29 6.31 -12.10
N GLU A 104 -9.09 6.78 -11.77
CA GLU A 104 -8.18 7.56 -12.61
C GLU A 104 -6.77 7.06 -12.33
N ASP A 105 -5.80 7.43 -13.17
CA ASP A 105 -4.40 7.21 -12.84
C ASP A 105 -4.12 7.85 -11.49
N SER A 106 -3.59 7.08 -10.55
CA SER A 106 -3.50 7.50 -9.16
C SER A 106 -2.14 7.23 -8.56
N GLU A 107 -1.67 8.17 -7.74
CA GLU A 107 -0.47 8.04 -6.93
C GLU A 107 -0.87 7.96 -5.48
N LEU A 108 -0.51 6.86 -4.82
CA LEU A 108 -0.89 6.54 -3.46
C LEU A 108 0.36 6.30 -2.63
N PHE A 109 0.52 7.04 -1.53
CA PHE A 109 1.60 6.75 -0.57
C PHE A 109 1.11 5.76 0.48
N GLU A 110 1.97 4.80 0.79
CA GLU A 110 1.80 3.90 1.92
C GLU A 110 2.83 4.25 2.98
N PHE A 111 2.36 4.49 4.20
CA PHE A 111 3.19 4.64 5.40
C PHE A 111 2.82 3.50 6.33
N SER A 112 3.78 2.67 6.69
CA SER A 112 3.46 1.45 7.41
C SER A 112 4.58 0.98 8.33
N THR A 113 4.27 -0.03 9.13
CA THR A 113 5.27 -0.86 9.76
C THR A 113 5.98 -1.69 8.69
N GLN A 114 7.00 -2.44 9.07
CA GLN A 114 7.79 -3.22 8.12
C GLN A 114 6.92 -4.11 7.22
N HIS A 115 7.22 -4.08 5.93
CA HIS A 115 6.57 -4.94 4.94
C HIS A 115 7.30 -6.27 4.81
N PHE A 116 6.52 -7.36 4.84
CA PHE A 116 6.97 -8.72 4.51
C PHE A 116 6.04 -9.29 3.45
N ASP A 117 6.58 -9.81 2.34
CA ASP A 117 5.75 -10.42 1.31
C ASP A 117 4.94 -11.60 1.86
N SER A 118 5.50 -12.33 2.83
CA SER A 118 4.82 -13.44 3.50
C SER A 118 3.60 -13.01 4.34
N ASP A 119 3.44 -11.71 4.60
CA ASP A 119 2.33 -11.14 5.37
C ASP A 119 1.18 -10.67 4.47
N SER A 120 1.24 -10.92 3.18
CA SER A 120 0.16 -10.61 2.24
C SER A 120 -0.66 -11.86 1.96
N TYR A 121 -1.84 -11.92 2.56
CA TYR A 121 -2.76 -13.05 2.40
C TYR A 121 -3.82 -12.67 1.38
N ARG A 122 -3.63 -13.10 0.13
CA ARG A 122 -4.54 -12.78 -0.98
C ARG A 122 -5.74 -13.70 -0.94
N ILE A 123 -6.93 -13.09 -0.89
CA ILE A 123 -8.22 -13.79 -0.89
C ILE A 123 -8.74 -13.87 -2.32
N ILE A 124 -8.69 -12.74 -3.05
CA ILE A 124 -9.06 -12.66 -4.46
C ILE A 124 -7.94 -11.93 -5.21
N LYS A 125 -7.50 -12.52 -6.30
CA LYS A 125 -6.45 -11.95 -7.13
C LYS A 125 -6.90 -10.61 -7.73
N GLY A 126 -5.97 -9.65 -7.82
CA GLY A 126 -6.15 -8.41 -8.55
C GLY A 126 -5.62 -8.49 -9.99
N ASP A 127 -5.43 -7.32 -10.58
CA ASP A 127 -4.87 -7.18 -11.93
C ASP A 127 -3.38 -7.46 -12.01
#